data_96c848851e347b820d380c333339a9ed
#
_entry.id   96c848851e347b820d380c333339a9ed
#
_cell.length_a   1.000
_cell.length_b   1.000
_cell.length_c   1.000
_cell.angle_alpha   90.00
_cell.angle_beta   90.00
_cell.angle_gamma   90.00
#
_symmetry.space_group_name_H-M   'P 1'
#
loop_
_entity.id
_entity.type
_entity.pdbx_description
1 polymer ?
#
loop_
_entity_poly.entity_id
_entity_poly.type
_entity_poly.pdbx_seq_one_letter_code
_entity_poly.pdbx_strand_id
1 'polypeptide(L)'
;MKKQISLALAGVMALSLAACGGSASTATSTSEAASTAESTEASSAASTEAAAAGDVLDQAAAAAFAQDVTLTMWGAEEDQDLLREISDKFIEKYGNYGGKITINLGTQSESEAKDTVLTDPTAAADVYAFADDQLNELVKAGALQEVQLNADDVKSRNTPASVDAATIDGKLYAYPLTADNGYFMFYDKSFFTEDDVKSLDTMLDKAAAAGKKVSMDVANGWYLYSFYAGAGLNLGLADDGVNTVCNWNEAPGADVTQAVIDVCKNPGFIALKDEEFTGKLKDGTLVAGVNGTWRANDAAEVWGDNYAACKLPTYTLNGEQVQMASFSGFKLIGVNPHSSNVGAAMLLADFVTNEENEELRFKERAQGPSNINALAAASSPALTAVVDQSEYANLQRVGGNFWASAETLGSICVNGNPDGKDTQTLVDDAVAGITAPVTQ
;
A
#
# COMPACT_ATOMS: atom_id res chain seq x y z
N MET A 1 -5.33 -29.67 -28.41
CA MET A 1 -6.43 -29.88 -27.44
C MET A 1 -6.59 -28.57 -26.68
N LYS A 2 -7.63 -27.85 -26.99
CA LYS A 2 -7.95 -26.54 -26.38
C LYS A 2 -8.46 -26.80 -24.95
N LYS A 3 -7.80 -26.26 -23.92
CA LYS A 3 -8.40 -26.12 -22.60
C LYS A 3 -8.65 -24.61 -22.37
N GLN A 4 -9.90 -24.28 -22.34
CA GLN A 4 -10.39 -23.02 -21.84
C GLN A 4 -10.10 -22.97 -20.34
N ILE A 5 -9.40 -21.94 -19.90
CA ILE A 5 -9.33 -21.57 -18.49
C ILE A 5 -10.31 -20.42 -18.33
N SER A 6 -11.49 -20.75 -17.85
CA SER A 6 -12.53 -19.80 -17.47
C SER A 6 -12.18 -19.15 -16.14
N LEU A 7 -12.38 -17.84 -16.08
CA LEU A 7 -12.46 -17.01 -14.88
C LEU A 7 -13.06 -17.73 -13.67
N ALA A 8 -12.29 -17.82 -12.61
CA ALA A 8 -12.77 -18.19 -11.27
C ALA A 8 -12.14 -17.26 -10.24
N LEU A 9 -12.55 -16.00 -10.24
CA LEU A 9 -12.23 -15.02 -9.19
C LEU A 9 -13.52 -14.47 -8.55
N ALA A 10 -14.52 -15.35 -8.35
CA ALA A 10 -15.72 -15.03 -7.57
C ALA A 10 -16.14 -16.27 -6.78
N GLY A 11 -15.38 -16.66 -5.74
CA GLY A 11 -15.70 -17.88 -5.04
C GLY A 11 -14.90 -18.24 -3.80
N VAL A 12 -14.41 -17.26 -3.04
CA VAL A 12 -13.82 -17.55 -1.72
C VAL A 12 -14.42 -16.62 -0.65
N MET A 13 -15.75 -16.56 -0.59
CA MET A 13 -16.45 -16.04 0.58
C MET A 13 -17.80 -16.74 0.71
N ALA A 14 -17.81 -18.02 1.04
CA ALA A 14 -18.96 -18.68 1.68
C ALA A 14 -18.57 -20.11 2.02
N LEU A 15 -17.96 -20.34 3.18
CA LEU A 15 -17.95 -21.66 3.83
C LEU A 15 -17.38 -21.54 5.26
N SER A 16 -18.25 -21.11 6.15
CA SER A 16 -18.18 -21.57 7.55
C SER A 16 -19.49 -21.22 8.25
N LEU A 17 -20.49 -22.11 8.14
CA LEU A 17 -21.56 -22.27 9.10
C LEU A 17 -22.43 -23.49 8.65
N ALA A 18 -22.04 -24.66 9.06
CA ALA A 18 -22.97 -25.78 9.17
C ALA A 18 -22.34 -26.89 10.04
N ALA A 19 -22.70 -26.90 11.28
CA ALA A 19 -22.73 -28.15 12.06
C ALA A 19 -23.82 -27.99 13.11
N CYS A 20 -24.90 -28.73 12.94
CA CYS A 20 -25.57 -29.64 13.88
C CYS A 20 -27.01 -29.87 13.47
N GLY A 21 -27.31 -31.04 12.93
CA GLY A 21 -27.96 -32.14 13.63
C GLY A 21 -29.44 -32.29 13.41
N GLY A 22 -29.90 -33.41 12.76
CA GLY A 22 -31.10 -34.09 13.18
C GLY A 22 -32.22 -34.30 12.15
N SER A 23 -32.15 -35.42 11.45
CA SER A 23 -33.21 -36.41 11.07
C SER A 23 -34.60 -36.04 10.59
N ALA A 24 -34.84 -36.45 9.31
CA ALA A 24 -35.92 -37.28 8.76
C ALA A 24 -37.39 -36.85 8.90
N SER A 25 -38.10 -36.62 7.82
CA SER A 25 -38.91 -37.56 7.02
C SER A 25 -39.87 -36.84 6.07
N THR A 26 -39.87 -37.35 4.84
CA THR A 26 -40.97 -37.49 3.86
C THR A 26 -42.24 -36.63 3.91
N ALA A 27 -42.56 -35.96 2.84
CA ALA A 27 -43.53 -36.24 1.82
C ALA A 27 -44.19 -34.98 1.18
N THR A 28 -44.09 -34.93 -0.12
CA THR A 28 -45.10 -34.65 -1.16
C THR A 28 -45.85 -33.31 -1.20
N SER A 29 -45.62 -32.64 -2.31
CA SER A 29 -46.50 -32.00 -3.27
C SER A 29 -47.17 -30.63 -2.98
N THR A 30 -47.07 -29.88 -4.04
CA THR A 30 -47.95 -28.87 -4.66
C THR A 30 -47.67 -27.40 -4.39
N SER A 31 -47.12 -26.83 -5.42
CA SER A 31 -47.48 -25.65 -6.21
C SER A 31 -47.83 -24.32 -5.54
N GLU A 32 -47.15 -23.32 -6.10
CA GLU A 32 -47.55 -21.93 -6.34
C GLU A 32 -47.45 -20.90 -5.22
N ALA A 33 -46.73 -19.85 -5.63
CA ALA A 33 -46.79 -18.47 -5.16
C ALA A 33 -46.10 -18.12 -3.82
N ALA A 34 -44.88 -17.68 -3.94
CA ALA A 34 -44.37 -16.56 -3.13
C ALA A 34 -43.00 -16.07 -3.66
N SER A 35 -43.04 -15.28 -4.69
CA SER A 35 -41.95 -14.34 -5.03
C SER A 35 -42.43 -12.99 -4.49
N THR A 36 -41.85 -12.51 -3.43
CA THR A 36 -41.72 -11.11 -2.99
C THR A 36 -41.62 -11.01 -1.46
N ALA A 37 -40.49 -11.42 -0.87
CA ALA A 37 -40.23 -11.08 0.54
C ALA A 37 -38.73 -11.02 0.96
N GLU A 38 -37.79 -11.27 0.04
CA GLU A 38 -36.37 -11.36 0.44
C GLU A 38 -35.50 -10.14 0.06
N SER A 39 -36.06 -9.17 -0.68
CA SER A 39 -35.26 -7.97 -1.04
C SER A 39 -35.47 -6.75 -0.12
N THR A 40 -36.42 -6.84 0.84
CA THR A 40 -36.76 -5.73 1.73
C THR A 40 -36.02 -5.78 3.10
N GLU A 41 -35.59 -6.93 3.55
CA GLU A 41 -34.89 -7.01 4.85
C GLU A 41 -33.39 -6.67 4.75
N ALA A 42 -32.70 -7.03 3.67
CA ALA A 42 -31.30 -6.64 3.46
C ALA A 42 -31.16 -5.14 3.21
N SER A 43 -32.10 -4.52 2.50
CA SER A 43 -32.11 -3.07 2.28
C SER A 43 -32.48 -2.28 3.55
N SER A 44 -33.32 -2.86 4.44
CA SER A 44 -33.68 -2.19 5.69
C SER A 44 -32.61 -2.31 6.77
N ALA A 45 -31.82 -3.40 6.78
CA ALA A 45 -30.71 -3.55 7.71
C ALA A 45 -29.56 -2.61 7.35
N ALA A 46 -29.15 -2.56 6.08
CA ALA A 46 -28.10 -1.63 5.63
C ALA A 46 -28.51 -0.16 5.82
N SER A 47 -29.78 0.19 5.55
CA SER A 47 -30.25 1.56 5.78
C SER A 47 -30.41 1.91 7.28
N THR A 48 -30.64 0.92 8.14
CA THR A 48 -30.74 1.14 9.59
C THR A 48 -29.36 1.28 10.23
N GLU A 49 -28.35 0.54 9.76
CA GLU A 49 -26.97 0.66 10.21
C GLU A 49 -26.36 1.99 9.75
N ALA A 50 -26.54 2.38 8.50
CA ALA A 50 -26.08 3.68 7.99
C ALA A 50 -26.74 4.88 8.70
N ALA A 51 -28.05 4.77 9.03
CA ALA A 51 -28.73 5.80 9.81
C ALA A 51 -28.25 5.86 11.27
N ALA A 52 -27.90 4.71 11.88
CA ALA A 52 -27.35 4.67 13.22
C ALA A 52 -25.91 5.23 13.30
N ALA A 53 -25.09 4.96 12.27
CA ALA A 53 -23.74 5.51 12.14
C ALA A 53 -23.79 7.05 11.93
N GLY A 54 -24.68 7.57 11.10
CA GLY A 54 -24.91 9.00 10.92
C GLY A 54 -25.26 9.71 12.22
N ASP A 55 -26.14 9.13 13.04
CA ASP A 55 -26.55 9.68 14.34
C ASP A 55 -25.35 9.77 15.33
N VAL A 56 -24.46 8.78 15.33
CA VAL A 56 -23.28 8.76 16.22
C VAL A 56 -22.27 9.83 15.80
N LEU A 57 -22.00 9.99 14.49
CA LEU A 57 -21.08 11.00 13.97
C LEU A 57 -21.62 12.41 14.18
N ASP A 58 -22.94 12.64 14.02
CA ASP A 58 -23.56 13.94 14.25
C ASP A 58 -23.53 14.34 15.73
N GLN A 59 -23.75 13.40 16.64
CA GLN A 59 -23.62 13.66 18.09
C GLN A 59 -22.17 13.96 18.48
N ALA A 60 -21.21 13.22 17.93
CA ALA A 60 -19.80 13.47 18.15
C ALA A 60 -19.37 14.85 17.60
N ALA A 61 -19.84 15.22 16.41
CA ALA A 61 -19.59 16.52 15.79
C ALA A 61 -20.19 17.67 16.61
N ALA A 62 -21.43 17.53 17.10
CA ALA A 62 -22.05 18.54 17.97
C ALA A 62 -21.26 18.77 19.25
N ALA A 63 -20.66 17.74 19.81
CA ALA A 63 -19.81 17.86 21.00
C ALA A 63 -18.42 18.44 20.66
N ALA A 64 -17.79 17.97 19.57
CA ALA A 64 -16.44 18.36 19.19
C ALA A 64 -16.36 19.81 18.68
N PHE A 65 -17.37 20.28 17.91
CA PHE A 65 -17.35 21.56 17.24
C PHE A 65 -18.28 22.63 17.86
N ALA A 66 -18.69 22.44 19.12
CA ALA A 66 -19.40 23.47 19.88
C ALA A 66 -18.55 24.73 20.13
N GLN A 67 -17.24 24.64 20.02
CA GLN A 67 -16.25 25.70 20.19
C GLN A 67 -15.22 25.65 19.07
N ASP A 68 -14.41 26.72 18.96
CA ASP A 68 -13.35 26.79 17.95
C ASP A 68 -12.36 25.63 18.12
N VAL A 69 -12.06 24.95 17.02
CA VAL A 69 -11.12 23.82 16.96
C VAL A 69 -10.07 24.07 15.87
N THR A 70 -8.83 23.87 16.24
CA THR A 70 -7.71 23.82 15.27
C THR A 70 -7.12 22.41 15.29
N LEU A 71 -7.00 21.80 14.11
CA LEU A 71 -6.36 20.52 13.89
C LEU A 71 -5.17 20.68 12.95
N THR A 72 -4.19 19.82 13.12
CA THR A 72 -3.08 19.62 12.17
C THR A 72 -3.21 18.26 11.52
N MET A 73 -3.00 18.18 10.20
CA MET A 73 -3.02 16.93 9.46
C MET A 73 -1.77 16.81 8.58
N TRP A 74 -1.05 15.68 8.69
CA TRP A 74 0.10 15.37 7.87
C TRP A 74 -0.24 14.34 6.78
N GLY A 75 0.27 14.59 5.58
CA GLY A 75 0.26 13.67 4.45
C GLY A 75 1.39 13.96 3.48
N ALA A 76 1.58 13.11 2.49
CA ALA A 76 2.63 13.25 1.49
C ALA A 76 2.53 14.58 0.71
N GLU A 77 3.64 15.03 0.16
CA GLU A 77 3.73 16.28 -0.64
C GLU A 77 2.75 16.25 -1.82
N GLU A 78 2.70 15.12 -2.52
CA GLU A 78 1.84 14.92 -3.69
C GLU A 78 0.35 14.87 -3.37
N ASP A 79 -0.02 14.69 -2.11
CA ASP A 79 -1.42 14.63 -1.65
C ASP A 79 -1.93 15.97 -1.11
N GLN A 80 -1.09 17.01 -1.01
CA GLN A 80 -1.44 18.26 -0.33
C GLN A 80 -2.66 18.97 -0.93
N ASP A 81 -2.82 18.98 -2.26
CA ASP A 81 -3.96 19.62 -2.91
C ASP A 81 -5.26 18.82 -2.64
N LEU A 82 -5.22 17.51 -2.72
CA LEU A 82 -6.34 16.62 -2.38
C LEU A 82 -6.74 16.78 -0.90
N LEU A 83 -5.76 16.80 0.01
CA LEU A 83 -6.02 16.97 1.44
C LEU A 83 -6.63 18.33 1.75
N ARG A 84 -6.29 19.37 1.00
CA ARG A 84 -6.92 20.69 1.09
C ARG A 84 -8.38 20.63 0.67
N GLU A 85 -8.69 20.00 -0.46
CA GLU A 85 -10.07 19.83 -0.93
C GLU A 85 -10.91 19.04 0.08
N ILE A 86 -10.38 17.93 0.61
CA ILE A 86 -11.06 17.13 1.64
C ILE A 86 -11.26 17.94 2.92
N SER A 87 -10.27 18.76 3.33
CA SER A 87 -10.38 19.64 4.49
C SER A 87 -11.48 20.68 4.32
N ASP A 88 -11.59 21.28 3.15
CA ASP A 88 -12.64 22.26 2.85
C ASP A 88 -14.04 21.61 2.88
N LYS A 89 -14.21 20.43 2.32
CA LYS A 89 -15.44 19.64 2.42
C LYS A 89 -15.78 19.25 3.87
N PHE A 90 -14.78 18.92 4.68
CA PHE A 90 -14.96 18.64 6.10
C PHE A 90 -15.47 19.89 6.85
N ILE A 91 -14.85 21.05 6.61
CA ILE A 91 -15.26 22.32 7.21
C ILE A 91 -16.68 22.70 6.76
N GLU A 92 -17.02 22.50 5.49
CA GLU A 92 -18.39 22.73 4.98
C GLU A 92 -19.41 21.84 5.70
N LYS A 93 -19.11 20.54 5.83
CA LYS A 93 -20.01 19.56 6.48
C LYS A 93 -20.24 19.87 7.96
N TYR A 94 -19.19 20.20 8.70
CA TYR A 94 -19.24 20.32 10.16
C TYR A 94 -19.20 21.76 10.69
N GLY A 95 -19.11 22.78 9.81
CA GLY A 95 -19.02 24.18 10.20
C GLY A 95 -20.29 24.78 10.85
N ASN A 96 -21.39 24.05 10.86
CA ASN A 96 -22.69 24.53 11.39
C ASN A 96 -22.91 24.24 12.89
N TYR A 97 -21.97 23.61 13.59
CA TYR A 97 -22.10 23.24 14.98
C TYR A 97 -21.70 24.35 15.98
N GLY A 98 -21.30 25.53 15.50
CA GLY A 98 -21.12 26.76 16.29
C GLY A 98 -19.67 27.24 16.44
N GLY A 99 -18.71 26.35 16.53
CA GLY A 99 -17.28 26.68 16.56
C GLY A 99 -16.68 26.81 15.18
N LYS A 100 -15.59 27.59 15.06
CA LYS A 100 -14.77 27.68 13.85
C LYS A 100 -13.85 26.47 13.78
N ILE A 101 -13.86 25.77 12.65
CA ILE A 101 -12.93 24.68 12.35
C ILE A 101 -11.78 25.23 11.52
N THR A 102 -10.54 24.95 11.93
CA THR A 102 -9.32 25.28 11.20
C THR A 102 -8.50 24.01 11.03
N ILE A 103 -8.08 23.66 9.81
CA ILE A 103 -7.22 22.53 9.53
C ILE A 103 -5.91 23.03 8.90
N ASN A 104 -4.80 22.79 9.57
CA ASN A 104 -3.46 23.10 9.08
C ASN A 104 -2.84 21.84 8.47
N LEU A 105 -2.49 21.91 7.20
CA LEU A 105 -1.82 20.81 6.50
C LEU A 105 -0.31 20.93 6.69
N GLY A 106 0.34 19.77 6.85
CA GLY A 106 1.79 19.65 6.88
C GLY A 106 2.24 18.50 5.99
N THR A 107 3.40 18.64 5.40
CA THR A 107 4.01 17.62 4.55
C THR A 107 4.80 16.65 5.38
N GLN A 108 4.45 15.36 5.29
CA GLN A 108 5.17 14.24 5.88
C GLN A 108 4.90 13.01 5.04
N SER A 109 5.95 12.34 4.56
CA SER A 109 5.79 11.09 3.82
C SER A 109 5.31 9.96 4.73
N GLU A 110 4.50 9.06 4.23
CA GLU A 110 3.97 7.94 5.00
C GLU A 110 5.09 6.96 5.43
N SER A 111 6.16 6.85 4.63
CA SER A 111 7.29 5.97 4.95
C SER A 111 8.12 6.46 6.14
N GLU A 112 8.16 7.78 6.38
CA GLU A 112 8.95 8.42 7.44
C GLU A 112 8.10 8.88 8.64
N ALA A 113 6.78 8.73 8.56
CA ALA A 113 5.85 9.28 9.54
C ALA A 113 6.16 8.78 10.96
N LYS A 114 6.43 7.48 11.13
CA LYS A 114 6.78 6.89 12.42
C LYS A 114 7.97 7.58 13.07
N ASP A 115 9.08 7.74 12.35
CA ASP A 115 10.31 8.28 12.90
C ASP A 115 10.14 9.75 13.31
N THR A 116 9.37 10.51 12.52
CA THR A 116 9.00 11.89 12.85
C THR A 116 8.12 11.95 14.10
N VAL A 117 7.06 11.13 14.16
CA VAL A 117 6.13 11.07 15.30
C VAL A 117 6.86 10.64 16.58
N LEU A 118 7.73 9.62 16.50
CA LEU A 118 8.43 9.10 17.68
C LEU A 118 9.54 10.03 18.19
N THR A 119 9.99 11.00 17.37
CA THR A 119 10.92 12.05 17.84
C THR A 119 10.28 12.94 18.92
N ASP A 120 9.02 13.35 18.74
CA ASP A 120 8.20 14.04 19.75
C ASP A 120 6.70 13.80 19.49
N PRO A 121 6.10 12.76 20.08
CA PRO A 121 4.70 12.44 19.87
C PRO A 121 3.74 13.56 20.29
N THR A 122 4.16 14.44 21.22
CA THR A 122 3.32 15.54 21.71
C THR A 122 3.29 16.73 20.75
N ALA A 123 4.30 16.85 19.87
CA ALA A 123 4.39 17.88 18.85
C ALA A 123 3.95 17.37 17.46
N ALA A 124 3.70 16.08 17.31
CA ALA A 124 3.22 15.50 16.06
C ALA A 124 1.80 15.97 15.72
N ALA A 125 1.41 15.87 14.44
CA ALA A 125 0.08 16.26 13.97
C ALA A 125 -1.03 15.50 14.71
N ASP A 126 -2.22 16.12 14.79
CA ASP A 126 -3.43 15.49 15.38
C ASP A 126 -3.87 14.27 14.56
N VAL A 127 -3.68 14.34 13.22
CA VAL A 127 -4.01 13.28 12.26
C VAL A 127 -2.83 13.12 11.31
N TYR A 128 -2.41 11.89 11.02
CA TYR A 128 -1.29 11.65 10.10
C TYR A 128 -1.40 10.34 9.34
N ALA A 129 -0.95 10.36 8.08
CA ALA A 129 -0.84 9.18 7.24
C ALA A 129 0.48 8.44 7.51
N PHE A 130 0.44 7.10 7.46
CA PHE A 130 1.62 6.24 7.62
C PHE A 130 1.44 4.89 6.92
N ALA A 131 2.55 4.19 6.64
CA ALA A 131 2.54 2.84 6.09
C ALA A 131 2.28 1.80 7.19
N ASP A 132 1.51 0.77 6.88
CA ASP A 132 0.98 -0.19 7.85
C ASP A 132 2.03 -1.02 8.61
N ASP A 133 3.23 -1.17 8.09
CA ASP A 133 4.36 -1.80 8.78
C ASP A 133 4.80 -1.03 10.04
N GLN A 134 4.48 0.26 10.14
CA GLN A 134 4.80 1.14 11.26
C GLN A 134 3.81 1.02 12.43
N LEU A 135 2.65 0.38 12.20
CA LEU A 135 1.55 0.33 13.18
C LEU A 135 2.00 -0.20 14.54
N ASN A 136 2.72 -1.33 14.56
CA ASN A 136 3.14 -1.99 15.80
C ASN A 136 4.00 -1.08 16.68
N GLU A 137 4.98 -0.39 16.09
CA GLU A 137 5.88 0.49 16.83
C GLU A 137 5.15 1.74 17.33
N LEU A 138 4.29 2.34 16.50
CA LEU A 138 3.47 3.49 16.88
C LEU A 138 2.50 3.18 18.03
N VAL A 139 1.82 2.01 17.99
CA VAL A 139 0.93 1.58 19.07
C VAL A 139 1.72 1.29 20.35
N LYS A 140 2.85 0.60 20.24
CA LYS A 140 3.71 0.26 21.39
C LYS A 140 4.27 1.52 22.09
N ALA A 141 4.55 2.55 21.29
CA ALA A 141 5.00 3.86 21.80
C ALA A 141 3.85 4.73 22.35
N GLY A 142 2.59 4.31 22.25
CA GLY A 142 1.43 5.09 22.65
C GLY A 142 1.20 6.32 21.79
N ALA A 143 1.59 6.27 20.52
CA ALA A 143 1.46 7.37 19.56
C ALA A 143 0.17 7.32 18.74
N LEU A 144 -0.62 6.25 18.84
CA LEU A 144 -1.90 6.08 18.17
C LEU A 144 -3.07 5.93 19.16
N GLN A 145 -4.11 6.67 18.91
CA GLN A 145 -5.40 6.55 19.58
C GLN A 145 -6.17 5.35 19.03
N GLU A 146 -6.68 4.48 19.93
CA GLU A 146 -7.65 3.46 19.53
C GLU A 146 -8.88 4.10 18.87
N VAL A 147 -9.31 3.58 17.72
CA VAL A 147 -10.53 4.03 17.03
C VAL A 147 -11.74 3.59 17.82
N GLN A 148 -12.33 4.53 18.54
CA GLN A 148 -13.52 4.31 19.37
C GLN A 148 -14.79 4.85 18.74
N LEU A 149 -14.65 5.88 17.92
CA LEU A 149 -15.75 6.47 17.19
C LEU A 149 -16.00 5.68 15.89
N ASN A 150 -17.21 5.16 15.72
CA ASN A 150 -17.66 4.50 14.50
C ASN A 150 -16.82 3.27 14.06
N ALA A 151 -16.14 2.59 14.99
CA ALA A 151 -15.19 1.52 14.69
C ALA A 151 -15.80 0.35 13.91
N ASP A 152 -17.04 -0.03 14.19
CA ASP A 152 -17.70 -1.16 13.52
C ASP A 152 -18.06 -0.81 12.06
N ASP A 153 -18.47 0.43 11.80
CA ASP A 153 -18.68 0.93 10.45
C ASP A 153 -17.36 0.99 9.68
N VAL A 154 -16.30 1.55 10.27
CA VAL A 154 -14.96 1.56 9.66
C VAL A 154 -14.50 0.16 9.27
N LYS A 155 -14.71 -0.84 10.14
CA LYS A 155 -14.39 -2.24 9.84
C LYS A 155 -15.23 -2.81 8.70
N SER A 156 -16.53 -2.50 8.68
CA SER A 156 -17.47 -3.10 7.71
C SER A 156 -17.35 -2.52 6.31
N ARG A 157 -16.96 -1.24 6.19
CA ARG A 157 -16.84 -0.55 4.89
C ARG A 157 -15.49 -0.75 4.20
N ASN A 158 -14.50 -1.34 4.88
CA ASN A 158 -13.16 -1.53 4.34
C ASN A 158 -12.85 -3.01 4.04
N THR A 159 -11.85 -3.26 3.18
CA THR A 159 -11.43 -4.62 2.87
C THR A 159 -10.89 -5.32 4.12
N PRO A 160 -11.18 -6.63 4.32
CA PRO A 160 -10.71 -7.34 5.52
C PRO A 160 -9.20 -7.21 5.76
N ALA A 161 -8.41 -7.27 4.68
CA ALA A 161 -6.95 -7.18 4.78
C ALA A 161 -6.46 -5.80 5.25
N SER A 162 -7.11 -4.70 4.84
CA SER A 162 -6.77 -3.36 5.31
C SER A 162 -7.21 -3.12 6.76
N VAL A 163 -8.31 -3.74 7.17
CA VAL A 163 -8.75 -3.73 8.57
C VAL A 163 -7.79 -4.52 9.46
N ASP A 164 -7.34 -5.70 9.02
CA ASP A 164 -6.35 -6.50 9.75
C ASP A 164 -5.03 -5.74 9.87
N ALA A 165 -4.61 -5.03 8.81
CA ALA A 165 -3.41 -4.19 8.82
C ALA A 165 -3.48 -3.01 9.81
N ALA A 166 -4.69 -2.54 10.15
CA ALA A 166 -4.94 -1.45 11.09
C ALA A 166 -5.25 -1.92 12.53
N THR A 167 -5.20 -3.25 12.78
CA THR A 167 -5.68 -3.88 14.02
C THR A 167 -4.54 -4.55 14.78
N ILE A 168 -4.45 -4.31 16.10
CA ILE A 168 -3.56 -5.00 17.02
C ILE A 168 -4.39 -5.51 18.21
N ASP A 169 -4.23 -6.79 18.55
CA ASP A 169 -4.95 -7.46 19.67
C ASP A 169 -6.47 -7.24 19.61
N GLY A 170 -7.05 -7.26 18.39
CA GLY A 170 -8.47 -7.09 18.14
C GLY A 170 -8.99 -5.64 18.21
N LYS A 171 -8.12 -4.67 18.45
CA LYS A 171 -8.44 -3.24 18.53
C LYS A 171 -7.96 -2.52 17.29
N LEU A 172 -8.84 -1.69 16.72
CA LEU A 172 -8.53 -0.86 15.58
C LEU A 172 -7.78 0.40 16.04
N TYR A 173 -6.58 0.67 15.51
CA TYR A 173 -5.75 1.81 15.89
C TYR A 173 -5.57 2.84 14.78
N ALA A 174 -6.06 2.55 13.59
CA ALA A 174 -6.00 3.47 12.46
C ALA A 174 -7.18 3.23 11.51
N TYR A 175 -7.42 4.21 10.65
CA TYR A 175 -8.41 4.16 9.59
C TYR A 175 -7.72 3.72 8.31
N PRO A 176 -8.17 2.63 7.64
CA PRO A 176 -7.63 2.25 6.35
C PRO A 176 -7.81 3.38 5.33
N LEU A 177 -6.77 3.70 4.57
CA LEU A 177 -6.75 4.80 3.60
C LEU A 177 -6.61 4.29 2.16
N THR A 178 -5.60 3.45 1.89
CA THR A 178 -5.41 2.81 0.59
C THR A 178 -5.02 1.35 0.72
N ALA A 179 -5.31 0.55 -0.31
CA ALA A 179 -5.01 -0.89 -0.37
C ALA A 179 -4.07 -1.23 -1.54
N ASP A 180 -3.21 -0.30 -1.93
CA ASP A 180 -2.36 -0.39 -3.11
C ASP A 180 -0.88 -0.04 -2.84
N ASN A 181 -0.45 -0.12 -1.58
CA ASN A 181 0.92 0.18 -1.20
C ASN A 181 1.87 -0.96 -1.67
N GLY A 182 2.13 -0.98 -2.97
CA GLY A 182 2.99 -1.90 -3.67
C GLY A 182 3.62 -1.24 -4.89
N TYR A 183 4.46 -1.97 -5.61
CA TYR A 183 5.14 -1.45 -6.80
C TYR A 183 5.08 -2.45 -7.95
N PHE A 184 5.12 -1.89 -9.15
CA PHE A 184 4.97 -2.61 -10.41
C PHE A 184 5.71 -1.85 -11.52
N MET A 185 5.62 -2.29 -12.79
CA MET A 185 6.29 -1.66 -13.92
C MET A 185 5.34 -0.75 -14.69
N PHE A 186 5.69 0.54 -14.82
CA PHE A 186 5.15 1.46 -15.82
C PHE A 186 5.94 1.37 -17.12
N TYR A 187 5.29 1.49 -18.29
CA TYR A 187 5.98 1.51 -19.57
C TYR A 187 5.23 2.24 -20.68
N ASP A 188 6.00 2.72 -21.66
CA ASP A 188 5.50 3.32 -22.89
C ASP A 188 5.22 2.22 -23.94
N LYS A 189 3.93 2.02 -24.29
CA LYS A 189 3.49 1.05 -25.31
C LYS A 189 4.00 1.37 -26.72
N SER A 190 4.40 2.61 -26.99
CA SER A 190 5.01 2.95 -28.28
C SER A 190 6.45 2.44 -28.39
N PHE A 191 7.07 2.15 -27.25
CA PHE A 191 8.46 1.66 -27.18
C PHE A 191 8.55 0.16 -26.91
N PHE A 192 7.73 -0.37 -25.99
CA PHE A 192 7.71 -1.78 -25.61
C PHE A 192 6.41 -2.46 -26.01
N THR A 193 6.51 -3.69 -26.52
CA THR A 193 5.37 -4.60 -26.67
C THR A 193 5.05 -5.31 -25.34
N GLU A 194 3.86 -5.94 -25.24
CA GLU A 194 3.47 -6.77 -24.10
C GLU A 194 4.41 -7.98 -23.89
N ASP A 195 5.09 -8.46 -24.91
CA ASP A 195 6.08 -9.53 -24.79
C ASP A 195 7.42 -9.00 -24.25
N ASP A 196 7.83 -7.81 -24.64
CA ASP A 196 9.08 -7.21 -24.19
C ASP A 196 9.09 -6.99 -22.66
N VAL A 197 7.96 -6.53 -22.09
CA VAL A 197 7.86 -6.19 -20.68
C VAL A 197 7.78 -7.40 -19.73
N LYS A 198 7.80 -8.61 -20.30
CA LYS A 198 7.87 -9.84 -19.50
C LYS A 198 9.28 -10.13 -18.96
N SER A 199 10.32 -9.57 -19.56
CA SER A 199 11.71 -9.79 -19.19
C SER A 199 12.45 -8.46 -19.02
N LEU A 200 13.02 -8.24 -17.85
CA LEU A 200 13.84 -7.06 -17.56
C LEU A 200 15.06 -6.99 -18.49
N ASP A 201 15.71 -8.12 -18.76
CA ASP A 201 16.86 -8.16 -19.68
C ASP A 201 16.49 -7.65 -21.08
N THR A 202 15.35 -8.10 -21.62
CA THR A 202 14.83 -7.64 -22.92
C THR A 202 14.55 -6.13 -22.89
N MET A 203 13.94 -5.63 -21.82
CA MET A 203 13.66 -4.20 -21.68
C MET A 203 14.95 -3.38 -21.62
N LEU A 204 15.93 -3.81 -20.85
CA LEU A 204 17.22 -3.12 -20.69
C LEU A 204 17.98 -3.09 -22.00
N ASP A 205 18.07 -4.19 -22.74
CA ASP A 205 18.78 -4.26 -24.02
C ASP A 205 18.14 -3.34 -25.09
N LYS A 206 16.80 -3.31 -25.17
CA LYS A 206 16.07 -2.41 -26.07
C LYS A 206 16.27 -0.94 -25.69
N ALA A 207 16.20 -0.62 -24.39
CA ALA A 207 16.42 0.73 -23.89
C ALA A 207 17.86 1.18 -24.19
N ALA A 208 18.86 0.35 -23.89
CA ALA A 208 20.27 0.61 -24.18
C ALA A 208 20.51 0.90 -25.67
N ALA A 209 19.97 0.06 -26.56
CA ALA A 209 20.11 0.23 -28.02
C ALA A 209 19.53 1.57 -28.53
N ALA A 210 18.53 2.11 -27.86
CA ALA A 210 17.87 3.38 -28.18
C ALA A 210 18.43 4.59 -27.39
N GLY A 211 19.41 4.39 -26.51
CA GLY A 211 19.91 5.43 -25.60
C GLY A 211 18.87 5.88 -24.58
N LYS A 212 17.92 5.02 -24.25
CA LYS A 212 16.85 5.21 -23.25
C LYS A 212 17.13 4.40 -21.98
N LYS A 213 16.28 4.56 -20.98
CA LYS A 213 16.44 3.95 -19.67
C LYS A 213 15.16 3.28 -19.17
N VAL A 214 15.36 2.20 -18.43
CA VAL A 214 14.40 1.61 -17.50
C VAL A 214 14.89 1.92 -16.08
N SER A 215 14.02 2.38 -15.19
CA SER A 215 14.40 2.77 -13.84
C SER A 215 13.85 1.85 -12.75
N MET A 216 14.62 1.76 -11.65
CA MET A 216 14.19 1.18 -10.39
C MET A 216 15.11 1.71 -9.28
N ASP A 217 14.58 2.04 -8.11
CA ASP A 217 15.38 2.48 -6.97
C ASP A 217 15.98 1.28 -6.22
N VAL A 218 16.94 0.61 -6.85
CA VAL A 218 17.61 -0.58 -6.29
C VAL A 218 18.40 -0.24 -5.02
N ALA A 219 18.80 1.03 -4.81
CA ALA A 219 19.44 1.43 -3.56
C ALA A 219 18.48 1.39 -2.37
N ASN A 220 17.17 1.44 -2.60
CA ASN A 220 16.16 1.30 -1.57
C ASN A 220 15.84 -0.17 -1.31
N GLY A 221 15.92 -0.61 -0.05
CA GLY A 221 15.64 -1.98 0.36
C GLY A 221 14.24 -2.48 -0.04
N TRP A 222 13.26 -1.57 -0.14
CA TRP A 222 11.90 -1.88 -0.56
C TRP A 222 11.86 -2.47 -1.98
N TYR A 223 12.58 -1.88 -2.90
CA TYR A 223 12.67 -2.37 -4.28
C TYR A 223 13.72 -3.49 -4.44
N LEU A 224 14.85 -3.42 -3.71
CA LEU A 224 15.87 -4.46 -3.75
C LEU A 224 15.30 -5.84 -3.36
N TYR A 225 14.35 -5.87 -2.42
CA TYR A 225 13.61 -7.07 -2.01
C TYR A 225 13.12 -7.93 -3.16
N SER A 226 12.70 -7.31 -4.26
CA SER A 226 12.06 -7.98 -5.39
C SER A 226 12.92 -9.07 -6.04
N PHE A 227 14.23 -8.89 -6.07
CA PHE A 227 15.16 -9.85 -6.64
C PHE A 227 15.35 -11.07 -5.72
N TYR A 228 15.55 -10.83 -4.43
CA TYR A 228 15.79 -11.88 -3.44
C TYR A 228 14.53 -12.70 -3.18
N ALA A 229 13.41 -12.07 -2.98
CA ALA A 229 12.14 -12.76 -2.76
C ALA A 229 11.67 -13.51 -4.01
N GLY A 230 11.90 -12.96 -5.20
CA GLY A 230 11.68 -13.66 -6.47
C GLY A 230 12.48 -14.94 -6.59
N ALA A 231 13.71 -14.95 -6.08
CA ALA A 231 14.56 -16.14 -6.02
C ALA A 231 14.18 -17.13 -4.90
N GLY A 232 13.11 -16.87 -4.14
CA GLY A 232 12.62 -17.73 -3.06
C GLY A 232 13.34 -17.55 -1.73
N LEU A 233 14.09 -16.44 -1.57
CA LEU A 233 14.76 -16.12 -0.32
C LEU A 233 13.81 -15.36 0.62
N ASN A 234 13.85 -15.68 1.91
CA ASN A 234 12.91 -15.20 2.91
C ASN A 234 13.41 -13.92 3.61
N LEU A 235 12.47 -13.06 3.89
CA LEU A 235 12.60 -11.89 4.76
C LEU A 235 11.28 -11.69 5.50
N GLY A 236 11.32 -11.45 6.80
CA GLY A 236 10.11 -11.22 7.59
C GLY A 236 10.41 -10.94 9.05
N LEU A 237 9.37 -10.72 9.84
CA LEU A 237 9.49 -10.62 11.30
C LEU A 237 9.69 -12.01 11.93
N ALA A 238 10.48 -12.04 12.98
CA ALA A 238 10.56 -13.17 13.87
C ALA A 238 9.27 -13.30 14.73
N ASP A 239 9.12 -14.40 15.44
CA ASP A 239 7.96 -14.65 16.31
C ASP A 239 7.78 -13.61 17.44
N ASP A 240 8.82 -12.85 17.75
CA ASP A 240 8.77 -11.75 18.73
C ASP A 240 8.14 -10.46 18.18
N GLY A 241 7.86 -10.41 16.89
CA GLY A 241 7.25 -9.25 16.21
C GLY A 241 8.14 -8.00 16.16
N VAL A 242 9.45 -8.13 16.44
CA VAL A 242 10.40 -7.00 16.49
C VAL A 242 11.65 -7.25 15.65
N ASN A 243 12.28 -8.43 15.85
CA ASN A 243 13.49 -8.78 15.13
C ASN A 243 13.17 -9.29 13.72
N THR A 244 14.11 -9.14 12.80
CA THR A 244 13.99 -9.60 11.41
C THR A 244 14.64 -10.96 11.24
N VAL A 245 13.95 -11.86 10.53
CA VAL A 245 14.53 -13.10 9.99
C VAL A 245 14.84 -12.89 8.51
N CYS A 246 16.03 -13.29 8.08
CA CYS A 246 16.51 -13.11 6.72
C CYS A 246 17.49 -14.23 6.38
N ASN A 247 17.32 -14.87 5.21
CA ASN A 247 18.24 -15.89 4.71
C ASN A 247 18.84 -15.52 3.33
N TRP A 248 18.93 -14.24 3.03
CA TRP A 248 19.46 -13.77 1.75
C TRP A 248 20.90 -14.21 1.47
N ASN A 249 21.68 -14.58 2.50
CA ASN A 249 23.02 -15.13 2.37
C ASN A 249 23.07 -16.64 2.14
N GLU A 250 21.94 -17.33 2.13
CA GLU A 250 21.86 -18.71 1.65
C GLU A 250 21.82 -18.74 0.11
N ALA A 251 22.07 -19.91 -0.46
CA ALA A 251 21.97 -20.07 -1.91
C ALA A 251 20.50 -19.86 -2.39
N PRO A 252 20.26 -19.07 -3.46
CA PRO A 252 21.22 -18.47 -4.41
C PRO A 252 21.60 -16.98 -4.12
N GLY A 253 21.60 -16.50 -2.91
CA GLY A 253 21.70 -15.08 -2.57
C GLY A 253 22.94 -14.35 -3.13
N ALA A 254 24.12 -14.99 -3.14
CA ALA A 254 25.29 -14.44 -3.77
C ALA A 254 25.12 -14.25 -5.29
N ASP A 255 24.44 -15.20 -5.96
CA ASP A 255 24.14 -15.11 -7.39
C ASP A 255 23.10 -14.02 -7.67
N VAL A 256 22.09 -13.84 -6.78
CA VAL A 256 21.13 -12.74 -6.84
C VAL A 256 21.87 -11.40 -6.74
N THR A 257 22.79 -11.27 -5.76
CA THR A 257 23.62 -10.06 -5.61
C THR A 257 24.39 -9.74 -6.90
N GLN A 258 24.99 -10.77 -7.55
CA GLN A 258 25.69 -10.59 -8.80
C GLN A 258 24.73 -10.17 -9.93
N ALA A 259 23.55 -10.78 -10.03
CA ALA A 259 22.55 -10.43 -11.03
C ALA A 259 22.09 -8.96 -10.88
N VAL A 260 21.87 -8.49 -9.64
CA VAL A 260 21.53 -7.08 -9.36
C VAL A 260 22.66 -6.14 -9.79
N ILE A 261 23.92 -6.48 -9.50
CA ILE A 261 25.08 -5.71 -9.96
C ILE A 261 25.12 -5.63 -11.49
N ASP A 262 24.83 -6.73 -12.18
CA ASP A 262 24.85 -6.79 -13.64
C ASP A 262 23.69 -5.99 -14.25
N VAL A 263 22.49 -6.02 -13.67
CA VAL A 263 21.37 -5.13 -14.01
C VAL A 263 21.78 -3.66 -13.88
N CYS A 264 22.38 -3.29 -12.75
CA CYS A 264 22.81 -1.90 -12.51
C CYS A 264 23.92 -1.43 -13.48
N LYS A 265 24.76 -2.33 -13.97
CA LYS A 265 25.79 -2.05 -14.98
C LYS A 265 25.26 -1.96 -16.42
N ASN A 266 24.03 -2.44 -16.68
CA ASN A 266 23.47 -2.40 -18.01
C ASN A 266 23.24 -0.93 -18.46
N PRO A 267 23.74 -0.52 -19.65
CA PRO A 267 23.57 0.86 -20.12
C PRO A 267 22.12 1.27 -20.35
N GLY A 268 21.15 0.35 -20.38
CA GLY A 268 19.71 0.62 -20.41
C GLY A 268 19.09 0.84 -19.03
N PHE A 269 19.82 0.61 -17.95
CA PHE A 269 19.32 0.79 -16.59
C PHE A 269 19.70 2.15 -16.00
N ILE A 270 18.89 2.65 -15.07
CA ILE A 270 19.20 3.77 -14.18
C ILE A 270 18.56 3.57 -12.82
N ALA A 271 19.34 3.65 -11.76
CA ALA A 271 18.81 3.74 -10.41
C ALA A 271 18.31 5.17 -10.17
N LEU A 272 17.04 5.31 -9.82
CA LEU A 272 16.42 6.61 -9.54
C LEU A 272 15.61 6.55 -8.27
N LYS A 273 15.78 7.54 -7.43
CA LYS A 273 14.88 7.79 -6.30
C LYS A 273 13.51 8.26 -6.79
N ASP A 274 12.50 8.09 -5.94
CA ASP A 274 11.12 8.43 -6.27
C ASP A 274 10.94 9.90 -6.73
N GLU A 275 11.60 10.83 -6.07
CA GLU A 275 11.55 12.26 -6.40
C GLU A 275 12.14 12.62 -7.77
N GLU A 276 13.01 11.78 -8.33
CA GLU A 276 13.63 12.01 -9.64
C GLU A 276 12.81 11.43 -10.80
N PHE A 277 11.88 10.51 -10.49
CA PHE A 277 11.13 9.72 -11.48
C PHE A 277 10.39 10.60 -12.48
N THR A 278 9.54 11.52 -11.99
CA THR A 278 8.75 12.44 -12.81
C THR A 278 9.60 13.32 -13.73
N GLY A 279 10.74 13.81 -13.22
CA GLY A 279 11.67 14.61 -14.01
C GLY A 279 12.27 13.82 -15.18
N LYS A 280 12.61 12.55 -14.96
CA LYS A 280 13.18 11.66 -15.97
C LYS A 280 12.14 11.14 -16.97
N LEU A 281 10.89 11.05 -16.57
CA LEU A 281 9.78 10.85 -17.52
C LEU A 281 9.65 12.05 -18.47
N LYS A 282 9.57 13.26 -17.91
CA LYS A 282 9.32 14.52 -18.66
C LYS A 282 10.48 14.88 -19.60
N ASP A 283 11.73 14.58 -19.26
CA ASP A 283 12.88 14.80 -20.15
C ASP A 283 13.04 13.71 -21.24
N GLY A 284 12.17 12.69 -21.22
CA GLY A 284 12.16 11.60 -22.20
C GLY A 284 13.31 10.59 -22.04
N THR A 285 14.00 10.59 -20.89
CA THR A 285 15.04 9.59 -20.58
C THR A 285 14.40 8.22 -20.35
N LEU A 286 13.29 8.16 -19.57
CA LEU A 286 12.60 6.92 -19.22
C LEU A 286 11.64 6.49 -20.31
N VAL A 287 11.64 5.19 -20.61
CA VAL A 287 10.63 4.49 -21.40
C VAL A 287 9.92 3.41 -20.60
N ALA A 288 10.41 3.10 -19.39
CA ALA A 288 9.77 2.29 -18.37
C ALA A 288 10.40 2.58 -17.01
N GLY A 289 9.70 2.20 -15.94
CA GLY A 289 10.24 2.28 -14.59
C GLY A 289 9.35 1.63 -13.56
N VAL A 290 9.99 1.09 -12.52
CA VAL A 290 9.30 0.50 -11.37
C VAL A 290 8.95 1.62 -10.40
N ASN A 291 7.67 1.71 -10.04
CA ASN A 291 7.16 2.63 -9.03
C ASN A 291 5.76 2.19 -8.57
N GLY A 292 5.13 2.94 -7.66
CA GLY A 292 3.79 2.67 -7.16
C GLY A 292 2.70 3.56 -7.79
N THR A 293 1.46 3.32 -7.39
CA THR A 293 0.27 4.04 -7.91
C THR A 293 0.36 5.55 -7.76
N TRP A 294 1.10 6.06 -6.78
CA TRP A 294 1.31 7.50 -6.56
C TRP A 294 2.03 8.22 -7.72
N ARG A 295 2.69 7.48 -8.64
CA ARG A 295 3.30 8.02 -9.86
C ARG A 295 2.49 7.73 -11.14
N ALA A 296 1.31 7.11 -11.02
CA ALA A 296 0.50 6.73 -12.17
C ALA A 296 0.06 7.94 -13.02
N ASN A 297 -0.32 9.04 -12.39
CA ASN A 297 -0.72 10.26 -13.07
C ASN A 297 0.45 10.90 -13.82
N ASP A 298 1.66 10.89 -13.24
CA ASP A 298 2.86 11.42 -13.89
C ASP A 298 3.18 10.65 -15.17
N ALA A 299 3.10 9.32 -15.11
CA ALA A 299 3.31 8.46 -16.28
C ALA A 299 2.22 8.65 -17.34
N ALA A 300 0.97 8.77 -16.94
CA ALA A 300 -0.16 9.01 -17.82
C ALA A 300 -0.08 10.39 -18.48
N GLU A 301 0.35 11.44 -17.76
CA GLU A 301 0.55 12.78 -18.31
C GLU A 301 1.59 12.78 -19.43
N VAL A 302 2.71 12.04 -19.24
CA VAL A 302 3.82 12.05 -20.20
C VAL A 302 3.57 11.15 -21.39
N TRP A 303 3.05 9.94 -21.18
CA TRP A 303 2.88 8.96 -22.25
C TRP A 303 1.49 8.97 -22.89
N GLY A 304 0.50 9.64 -22.30
CA GLY A 304 -0.86 9.76 -22.84
C GLY A 304 -1.47 8.40 -23.18
N ASP A 305 -1.93 8.23 -24.43
CA ASP A 305 -2.53 6.98 -24.92
C ASP A 305 -1.53 5.79 -24.93
N ASN A 306 -0.23 6.06 -24.82
CA ASN A 306 0.81 5.03 -24.76
C ASN A 306 1.13 4.58 -23.33
N TYR A 307 0.56 5.23 -22.31
CA TYR A 307 0.70 4.80 -20.93
C TYR A 307 0.18 3.39 -20.72
N ALA A 308 1.00 2.57 -20.06
CA ALA A 308 0.63 1.24 -19.62
C ALA A 308 1.35 0.87 -18.31
N ALA A 309 0.81 -0.14 -17.64
CA ALA A 309 1.41 -0.73 -16.47
C ALA A 309 1.23 -2.26 -16.50
N CYS A 310 2.16 -2.97 -15.89
CA CYS A 310 2.10 -4.42 -15.74
C CYS A 310 2.81 -4.85 -14.46
N LYS A 311 2.62 -6.10 -14.04
CA LYS A 311 3.41 -6.68 -12.95
C LYS A 311 4.91 -6.57 -13.27
N LEU A 312 5.76 -6.73 -12.25
CA LEU A 312 7.21 -6.77 -12.44
C LEU A 312 7.61 -7.85 -13.43
N PRO A 313 8.63 -7.59 -14.27
CA PRO A 313 9.16 -8.57 -15.20
C PRO A 313 9.90 -9.72 -14.48
N THR A 314 10.32 -10.71 -15.25
CA THR A 314 11.34 -11.65 -14.82
C THR A 314 12.74 -11.05 -15.02
N TYR A 315 13.73 -11.58 -14.28
CA TYR A 315 15.15 -11.30 -14.51
C TYR A 315 15.93 -12.60 -14.65
N THR A 316 17.09 -12.56 -15.28
CA THR A 316 17.93 -13.74 -15.45
C THR A 316 18.75 -14.02 -14.20
N LEU A 317 18.59 -15.22 -13.62
CA LEU A 317 19.39 -15.76 -12.53
C LEU A 317 19.90 -17.14 -12.92
N ASN A 318 21.23 -17.33 -12.98
CA ASN A 318 21.87 -18.58 -13.37
C ASN A 318 21.37 -19.17 -14.72
N GLY A 319 20.98 -18.29 -15.65
CA GLY A 319 20.49 -18.68 -16.98
C GLY A 319 18.99 -18.97 -17.06
N GLU A 320 18.27 -18.89 -15.96
CA GLU A 320 16.83 -19.08 -15.89
C GLU A 320 16.10 -17.75 -15.64
N GLN A 321 14.86 -17.65 -16.12
CA GLN A 321 14.01 -16.47 -15.88
C GLN A 321 13.28 -16.59 -14.56
N VAL A 322 13.53 -15.69 -13.63
CA VAL A 322 12.94 -15.65 -12.29
C VAL A 322 11.98 -14.48 -12.18
N GLN A 323 10.74 -14.73 -11.78
CA GLN A 323 9.74 -13.69 -11.57
C GLN A 323 10.12 -12.83 -10.37
N MET A 324 10.21 -11.52 -10.56
CA MET A 324 10.44 -10.58 -9.46
C MET A 324 9.22 -10.55 -8.54
N ALA A 325 9.45 -10.58 -7.23
CA ALA A 325 8.43 -10.41 -6.22
C ALA A 325 8.26 -8.93 -5.85
N SER A 326 7.38 -8.62 -4.91
CA SER A 326 7.28 -7.27 -4.34
C SER A 326 6.85 -7.32 -2.87
N PHE A 327 7.04 -6.22 -2.18
CA PHE A 327 6.21 -5.93 -1.01
C PHE A 327 4.81 -5.53 -1.44
N SER A 328 3.86 -5.74 -0.54
CA SER A 328 2.52 -5.17 -0.56
C SER A 328 2.19 -4.61 0.82
N GLY A 329 1.24 -3.71 0.89
CA GLY A 329 0.83 -3.13 2.14
C GLY A 329 -0.35 -2.17 1.98
N PHE A 330 -0.57 -1.39 3.01
CA PHE A 330 -1.68 -0.45 3.13
C PHE A 330 -1.13 0.88 3.63
N LYS A 331 -1.81 1.97 3.25
CA LYS A 331 -1.63 3.25 3.93
C LYS A 331 -2.79 3.45 4.90
N LEU A 332 -2.49 4.00 6.04
CA LEU A 332 -3.40 4.17 7.16
C LEU A 332 -3.41 5.62 7.62
N ILE A 333 -4.51 6.06 8.20
CA ILE A 333 -4.62 7.34 8.90
C ILE A 333 -4.69 7.09 10.41
N GLY A 334 -3.74 7.64 11.15
CA GLY A 334 -3.69 7.60 12.60
C GLY A 334 -4.19 8.88 13.24
N VAL A 335 -4.70 8.76 14.47
CA VAL A 335 -5.05 9.88 15.34
C VAL A 335 -4.08 9.92 16.52
N ASN A 336 -3.51 11.07 16.77
CA ASN A 336 -2.58 11.29 17.87
C ASN A 336 -3.34 11.36 19.21
N PRO A 337 -3.05 10.49 20.20
CA PRO A 337 -3.70 10.55 21.52
C PRO A 337 -3.35 11.79 22.33
N HIS A 338 -2.26 12.50 21.96
CA HIS A 338 -1.85 13.76 22.58
C HIS A 338 -2.55 14.99 22.00
N SER A 339 -3.41 14.82 20.99
CA SER A 339 -4.24 15.90 20.46
C SER A 339 -5.09 16.54 21.56
N SER A 340 -5.18 17.85 21.56
CA SER A 340 -6.10 18.57 22.43
C SER A 340 -7.57 18.37 22.04
N ASN A 341 -7.82 17.81 20.82
CA ASN A 341 -9.14 17.67 20.21
C ASN A 341 -9.34 16.27 19.61
N VAL A 342 -9.03 15.20 20.39
CA VAL A 342 -9.04 13.80 19.91
C VAL A 342 -10.37 13.44 19.22
N GLY A 343 -11.53 13.88 19.75
CA GLY A 343 -12.83 13.60 19.14
C GLY A 343 -12.98 14.23 17.76
N ALA A 344 -12.51 15.48 17.58
CA ALA A 344 -12.50 16.17 16.29
C ALA A 344 -11.50 15.53 15.32
N ALA A 345 -10.33 15.09 15.82
CA ALA A 345 -9.33 14.39 15.04
C ALA A 345 -9.85 13.03 14.54
N MET A 346 -10.59 12.28 15.35
CA MET A 346 -11.26 11.04 14.92
C MET A 346 -12.32 11.30 13.84
N LEU A 347 -13.11 12.37 13.96
CA LEU A 347 -14.07 12.76 12.92
C LEU A 347 -13.37 13.13 11.60
N LEU A 348 -12.22 13.81 11.67
CA LEU A 348 -11.44 14.14 10.48
C LEU A 348 -10.85 12.88 9.84
N ALA A 349 -10.27 11.98 10.62
CA ALA A 349 -9.71 10.72 10.13
C ALA A 349 -10.79 9.83 9.47
N ASP A 350 -11.97 9.70 10.09
CA ASP A 350 -13.12 8.99 9.54
C ASP A 350 -13.60 9.61 8.22
N PHE A 351 -13.62 10.95 8.15
CA PHE A 351 -14.05 11.67 6.95
C PHE A 351 -13.06 11.52 5.80
N VAL A 352 -11.76 11.63 6.06
CA VAL A 352 -10.69 11.46 5.05
C VAL A 352 -10.73 10.08 4.40
N THR A 353 -11.18 9.06 5.15
CA THR A 353 -11.20 7.64 4.73
C THR A 353 -12.62 7.12 4.46
N ASN A 354 -13.60 7.99 4.23
CA ASN A 354 -14.93 7.58 3.82
C ASN A 354 -14.97 7.25 2.31
N GLU A 355 -16.03 6.59 1.88
CA GLU A 355 -16.23 6.16 0.49
C GLU A 355 -16.02 7.31 -0.51
N GLU A 356 -16.68 8.46 -0.29
CA GLU A 356 -16.62 9.62 -1.19
C GLU A 356 -15.18 10.17 -1.35
N ASN A 357 -14.44 10.25 -0.25
CA ASN A 357 -13.09 10.81 -0.27
C ASN A 357 -12.04 9.80 -0.76
N GLU A 358 -12.28 8.50 -0.60
CA GLU A 358 -11.43 7.49 -1.25
C GLU A 358 -11.71 7.40 -2.77
N GLU A 359 -12.95 7.57 -3.22
CA GLU A 359 -13.27 7.72 -4.66
C GLU A 359 -12.59 8.98 -5.23
N LEU A 360 -12.63 10.10 -4.51
CA LEU A 360 -11.95 11.32 -4.91
C LEU A 360 -10.43 11.12 -4.99
N ARG A 361 -9.83 10.44 -3.98
CA ARG A 361 -8.43 10.08 -3.97
C ARG A 361 -8.05 9.23 -5.17
N PHE A 362 -8.85 8.22 -5.49
CA PHE A 362 -8.62 7.40 -6.67
C PHE A 362 -8.68 8.23 -7.95
N LYS A 363 -9.69 9.07 -8.09
CA LYS A 363 -9.85 9.93 -9.28
C LYS A 363 -8.70 10.90 -9.48
N GLU A 364 -8.19 11.52 -8.40
CA GLU A 364 -7.18 12.57 -8.49
C GLU A 364 -5.75 12.07 -8.36
N ARG A 365 -5.56 10.97 -7.61
CA ARG A 365 -4.24 10.42 -7.30
C ARG A 365 -4.00 9.03 -7.85
N ALA A 366 -5.01 8.37 -8.43
CA ALA A 366 -4.97 6.99 -8.92
C ALA A 366 -4.60 5.96 -7.83
N GLN A 367 -4.69 6.34 -6.54
CA GLN A 367 -4.39 5.47 -5.42
C GLN A 367 -5.58 4.53 -5.14
N GLY A 368 -5.31 3.23 -4.96
CA GLY A 368 -6.33 2.20 -4.82
C GLY A 368 -7.05 2.26 -3.48
N PRO A 369 -8.39 2.38 -3.47
CA PRO A 369 -9.17 2.48 -2.25
C PRO A 369 -9.07 1.26 -1.35
N SER A 370 -9.14 1.47 -0.04
CA SER A 370 -9.40 0.42 0.96
C SER A 370 -10.89 0.19 1.18
N ASN A 371 -11.72 1.20 0.95
CA ASN A 371 -13.17 1.08 1.00
C ASN A 371 -13.70 0.15 -0.10
N ILE A 372 -14.55 -0.81 0.29
CA ILE A 372 -15.04 -1.89 -0.59
C ILE A 372 -15.82 -1.33 -1.80
N ASN A 373 -16.67 -0.32 -1.57
CA ASN A 373 -17.49 0.25 -2.64
C ASN A 373 -16.64 1.09 -3.59
N ALA A 374 -15.79 1.96 -3.05
CA ALA A 374 -14.86 2.78 -3.83
C ALA A 374 -13.92 1.89 -4.66
N LEU A 375 -13.39 0.80 -4.07
CA LEU A 375 -12.55 -0.17 -4.77
C LEU A 375 -13.29 -0.86 -5.92
N ALA A 376 -14.55 -1.25 -5.71
CA ALA A 376 -15.36 -1.89 -6.75
C ALA A 376 -15.64 -0.97 -7.95
N ALA A 377 -15.64 0.35 -7.73
CA ALA A 377 -15.81 1.37 -8.77
C ALA A 377 -14.49 1.76 -9.45
N ALA A 378 -13.34 1.46 -8.82
CA ALA A 378 -12.03 1.87 -9.29
C ALA A 378 -11.52 0.96 -10.44
N SER A 379 -10.95 1.58 -11.48
CA SER A 379 -10.31 0.86 -12.58
C SER A 379 -9.22 1.71 -13.22
N SER A 380 -7.99 1.20 -13.26
CA SER A 380 -6.87 1.84 -13.97
C SER A 380 -5.82 0.80 -14.36
N PRO A 381 -4.94 1.09 -15.35
CA PRO A 381 -3.80 0.22 -15.66
C PRO A 381 -2.91 -0.06 -14.43
N ALA A 382 -2.69 0.96 -13.58
CA ALA A 382 -1.89 0.83 -12.37
C ALA A 382 -2.52 -0.15 -11.36
N LEU A 383 -3.82 -0.02 -11.07
CA LEU A 383 -4.51 -0.96 -10.17
C LEU A 383 -4.52 -2.39 -10.72
N THR A 384 -4.70 -2.55 -12.04
CA THR A 384 -4.60 -3.87 -12.67
C THR A 384 -3.22 -4.47 -12.45
N ALA A 385 -2.17 -3.66 -12.63
CA ALA A 385 -0.78 -4.11 -12.42
C ALA A 385 -0.49 -4.48 -10.95
N VAL A 386 -1.04 -3.73 -9.97
CA VAL A 386 -0.96 -4.06 -8.54
C VAL A 386 -1.64 -5.40 -8.26
N VAL A 387 -2.84 -5.62 -8.82
CA VAL A 387 -3.57 -6.89 -8.66
C VAL A 387 -2.80 -8.06 -9.26
N ASP A 388 -2.26 -7.91 -10.49
CA ASP A 388 -1.46 -8.94 -11.15
C ASP A 388 -0.14 -9.22 -10.38
N GLN A 389 0.46 -8.18 -9.77
CA GLN A 389 1.65 -8.31 -8.95
C GLN A 389 1.37 -8.97 -7.60
N SER A 390 0.15 -8.87 -7.07
CA SER A 390 -0.22 -9.40 -5.75
C SER A 390 -0.01 -10.92 -5.63
N GLU A 391 -0.04 -11.65 -6.75
CA GLU A 391 0.30 -13.08 -6.79
C GLU A 391 1.75 -13.36 -6.34
N TYR A 392 2.63 -12.37 -6.49
CA TYR A 392 4.06 -12.44 -6.17
C TYR A 392 4.45 -11.48 -5.05
N ALA A 393 3.48 -10.95 -4.31
CA ALA A 393 3.71 -9.98 -3.27
C ALA A 393 3.62 -10.60 -1.87
N ASN A 394 4.39 -10.04 -0.95
CA ASN A 394 4.31 -10.36 0.47
C ASN A 394 4.06 -9.09 1.27
N LEU A 395 3.30 -9.21 2.36
CA LEU A 395 3.10 -8.08 3.26
C LEU A 395 4.44 -7.57 3.77
N GLN A 396 4.60 -6.25 3.79
CA GLN A 396 5.77 -5.58 4.36
C GLN A 396 5.77 -5.76 5.88
N ARG A 397 6.48 -6.78 6.34
CA ARG A 397 6.63 -7.09 7.77
C ARG A 397 8.10 -7.36 8.04
N VAL A 398 8.83 -6.29 8.37
CA VAL A 398 10.27 -6.29 8.63
C VAL A 398 10.58 -5.44 9.86
N GLY A 399 11.63 -5.77 10.59
CA GLY A 399 12.12 -4.95 11.68
C GLY A 399 12.97 -3.78 11.18
N GLY A 400 13.14 -2.74 12.03
CA GLY A 400 13.80 -1.48 11.65
C GLY A 400 15.22 -1.62 11.11
N ASN A 401 15.97 -2.66 11.52
CA ASN A 401 17.35 -2.88 11.04
C ASN A 401 17.44 -3.31 9.57
N PHE A 402 16.32 -3.72 8.94
CA PHE A 402 16.31 -4.10 7.54
C PHE A 402 16.72 -2.94 6.62
N TRP A 403 16.14 -1.78 6.82
CA TRP A 403 16.20 -0.67 5.86
C TRP A 403 17.62 -0.20 5.58
N ALA A 404 18.37 0.19 6.61
CA ALA A 404 19.73 0.71 6.45
C ALA A 404 20.71 -0.35 5.90
N SER A 405 20.52 -1.61 6.27
CA SER A 405 21.39 -2.70 5.81
C SER A 405 21.12 -3.05 4.35
N ALA A 406 19.85 -3.10 3.95
CA ALA A 406 19.44 -3.34 2.56
C ALA A 406 19.83 -2.15 1.65
N GLU A 407 19.68 -0.89 2.13
CA GLU A 407 20.13 0.30 1.42
C GLU A 407 21.64 0.27 1.17
N THR A 408 22.41 -0.16 2.17
CA THR A 408 23.88 -0.29 2.02
C THR A 408 24.22 -1.29 0.92
N LEU A 409 23.60 -2.48 0.92
CA LEU A 409 23.81 -3.50 -0.11
C LEU A 409 23.37 -3.00 -1.49
N GLY A 410 22.17 -2.42 -1.58
CA GLY A 410 21.64 -1.84 -2.83
C GLY A 410 22.54 -0.75 -3.40
N SER A 411 23.05 0.14 -2.55
CA SER A 411 23.98 1.19 -2.95
C SER A 411 25.31 0.63 -3.50
N ILE A 412 25.84 -0.44 -2.91
CA ILE A 412 27.02 -1.14 -3.44
C ILE A 412 26.71 -1.71 -4.82
N CYS A 413 25.54 -2.34 -5.03
CA CYS A 413 25.14 -2.90 -6.31
C CYS A 413 25.00 -1.79 -7.37
N VAL A 414 24.33 -0.68 -7.06
CA VAL A 414 24.16 0.49 -7.96
C VAL A 414 25.51 1.05 -8.41
N ASN A 415 26.48 1.10 -7.51
CA ASN A 415 27.83 1.57 -7.83
C ASN A 415 28.71 0.49 -8.49
N GLY A 416 28.14 -0.68 -8.82
CA GLY A 416 28.81 -1.74 -9.55
C GLY A 416 29.87 -2.49 -8.75
N ASN A 417 29.73 -2.51 -7.42
CA ASN A 417 30.68 -3.13 -6.48
C ASN A 417 32.12 -2.58 -6.66
N PRO A 418 32.35 -1.30 -6.35
CA PRO A 418 33.60 -0.59 -6.70
C PRO A 418 34.84 -1.20 -6.02
N ASP A 419 34.66 -1.81 -4.86
CA ASP A 419 35.75 -2.43 -4.10
C ASP A 419 36.05 -3.87 -4.57
N GLY A 420 35.26 -4.42 -5.49
CA GLY A 420 35.42 -5.79 -5.99
C GLY A 420 35.29 -6.87 -4.91
N LYS A 421 34.47 -6.62 -3.88
CA LYS A 421 34.20 -7.60 -2.83
C LYS A 421 33.48 -8.82 -3.41
N ASP A 422 33.76 -9.99 -2.84
CA ASP A 422 33.01 -11.20 -3.14
C ASP A 422 31.53 -11.04 -2.80
N THR A 423 30.64 -11.45 -3.69
CA THR A 423 29.18 -11.26 -3.52
C THR A 423 28.61 -11.99 -2.31
N GLN A 424 29.18 -13.17 -1.95
CA GLN A 424 28.80 -13.86 -0.72
C GLN A 424 29.13 -13.00 0.51
N THR A 425 30.30 -12.37 0.53
CA THR A 425 30.69 -11.45 1.62
C THR A 425 29.75 -10.26 1.71
N LEU A 426 29.32 -9.68 0.56
CA LEU A 426 28.38 -8.55 0.55
C LEU A 426 27.03 -8.93 1.17
N VAL A 427 26.49 -10.10 0.80
CA VAL A 427 25.19 -10.51 1.31
C VAL A 427 25.28 -11.04 2.76
N ASP A 428 26.40 -11.64 3.17
CA ASP A 428 26.67 -11.99 4.58
C ASP A 428 26.68 -10.75 5.49
N ASP A 429 27.39 -9.69 5.06
CA ASP A 429 27.43 -8.41 5.77
C ASP A 429 26.01 -7.80 5.90
N ALA A 430 25.24 -7.83 4.81
CA ALA A 430 23.86 -7.32 4.80
C ALA A 430 22.95 -8.10 5.76
N VAL A 431 22.95 -9.44 5.67
CA VAL A 431 22.15 -10.31 6.55
C VAL A 431 22.53 -10.14 8.02
N ALA A 432 23.84 -10.02 8.31
CA ALA A 432 24.28 -9.76 9.68
C ALA A 432 23.71 -8.43 10.24
N GLY A 433 23.63 -7.39 9.41
CA GLY A 433 23.01 -6.14 9.80
C GLY A 433 21.48 -6.23 9.92
N ILE A 434 20.81 -6.88 8.96
CA ILE A 434 19.35 -7.07 8.93
C ILE A 434 18.86 -7.84 10.16
N THR A 435 19.59 -8.91 10.54
CA THR A 435 19.21 -9.82 11.64
C THR A 435 19.84 -9.41 12.99
N ALA A 436 20.55 -8.29 13.05
CA ALA A 436 21.08 -7.77 14.31
C ALA A 436 19.92 -7.53 15.29
N PRO A 437 20.05 -7.92 16.58
CA PRO A 437 19.02 -7.66 17.56
C PRO A 437 18.71 -6.16 17.67
N VAL A 438 17.43 -5.82 17.68
CA VAL A 438 17.00 -4.44 17.93
C VAL A 438 17.34 -4.10 19.38
N THR A 439 18.24 -3.14 19.59
CA THR A 439 18.54 -2.62 20.92
C THR A 439 17.40 -1.72 21.35
N GLN A 440 16.70 -2.14 22.43
CA GLN A 440 15.60 -1.37 23.05
C GLN A 440 16.10 -0.08 23.68
#